data_bdb5b4093841191ca85b52b7ae195863
#
_entry.id   bdb5b4093841191ca85b52b7ae195863
#
_cell.length_a   1.000
_cell.length_b   1.000
_cell.length_c   1.000
_cell.angle_alpha   90.00
_cell.angle_beta   90.00
_cell.angle_gamma   90.00
#
_symmetry.space_group_name_H-M   'P 1'
#
loop_
_entity.id
_entity.type
_entity.pdbx_description
1 polymer ?
#
loop_
_entity_poly.entity_id
_entity_poly.type
_entity_poly.pdbx_seq_one_letter_code
_entity_poly.pdbx_strand_id
1 'polypeptide(L)'
;MSATPDNAAPLRAHSPLTRADFHAARGVLLVVRNPPPAPPPVKGQPALVAGNPAEGVEILIAVWDDGSVTALSGHVDLGTGIRTALAQIVAEELDVPLAQVNMVLGDTTRAPNQGATIASASIQIHAKPLRTAAAQARHWLVAQAAERLGVPVEALQVRAGVVQVTADPSRQVAYGALLAGAHTTLELVDATTTKAAADYTVVGQSVPRVDIPAKVSGELVFVHDMRVPGMLHGRVAVSYTHLR
;
A
#
# COMPACT_ATOMS: atom_id res chain seq x y z
N MET A 1 -27.63 -20.58 -0.83
CA MET A 1 -27.66 -19.40 0.06
C MET A 1 -26.21 -18.96 0.20
N SER A 2 -25.81 -17.99 -0.62
CA SER A 2 -24.45 -17.44 -0.62
C SER A 2 -24.35 -16.43 0.52
N ALA A 3 -23.47 -16.67 1.47
CA ALA A 3 -23.17 -15.70 2.52
C ALA A 3 -22.52 -14.48 1.86
N THR A 4 -23.18 -13.33 1.95
CA THR A 4 -22.60 -12.03 1.65
C THR A 4 -21.38 -11.84 2.56
N PRO A 5 -20.19 -11.47 2.03
CA PRO A 5 -19.07 -11.18 2.90
C PRO A 5 -19.43 -9.97 3.76
N ASP A 6 -19.31 -10.18 5.05
CA ASP A 6 -19.53 -9.21 6.12
C ASP A 6 -18.76 -7.92 5.81
N ASN A 7 -19.46 -6.81 5.92
CA ASN A 7 -19.00 -5.47 5.61
C ASN A 7 -17.85 -5.14 6.59
N ALA A 8 -16.61 -5.27 6.13
CA ALA A 8 -15.42 -5.00 6.93
C ALA A 8 -15.52 -3.61 7.55
N ALA A 9 -15.20 -3.52 8.84
CA ALA A 9 -15.13 -2.29 9.59
C ALA A 9 -14.39 -1.20 8.80
N PRO A 10 -14.83 0.07 8.85
CA PRO A 10 -14.17 1.14 8.11
C PRO A 10 -12.70 1.18 8.52
N LEU A 11 -11.83 1.02 7.51
CA LEU A 11 -10.41 1.28 7.63
C LEU A 11 -10.22 2.60 8.39
N ARG A 12 -9.28 2.65 9.33
CA ARG A 12 -9.02 3.77 10.24
C ARG A 12 -9.51 5.10 9.68
N ALA A 13 -10.44 5.75 10.38
CA ALA A 13 -10.97 7.06 10.02
C ALA A 13 -9.87 8.16 9.96
N HIS A 14 -8.65 7.85 10.42
CA HIS A 14 -7.53 8.76 10.52
C HIS A 14 -6.25 8.15 9.95
N SER A 15 -6.21 7.95 8.64
CA SER A 15 -4.94 7.75 7.96
C SER A 15 -4.09 9.03 8.09
N PRO A 16 -2.80 8.96 8.52
CA PRO A 16 -1.94 10.13 8.61
C PRO A 16 -1.96 10.96 7.33
N LEU A 17 -1.98 12.29 7.45
CA LEU A 17 -2.13 13.20 6.32
C LEU A 17 -0.79 13.58 5.68
N THR A 18 0.30 13.44 6.42
CA THR A 18 1.66 13.76 5.95
C THR A 18 2.64 12.65 6.30
N ARG A 19 3.82 12.65 5.66
CA ARG A 19 4.92 11.74 6.03
C ARG A 19 5.35 11.92 7.48
N ALA A 20 5.39 13.17 7.96
CA ALA A 20 5.74 13.47 9.34
C ALA A 20 4.77 12.82 10.35
N ASP A 21 3.48 12.79 10.02
CA ASP A 21 2.47 12.17 10.88
C ASP A 21 2.68 10.64 10.99
N PHE A 22 3.12 9.97 9.92
CA PHE A 22 3.50 8.55 9.98
C PHE A 22 4.67 8.33 10.93
N HIS A 23 5.70 9.19 10.86
CA HIS A 23 6.88 9.08 11.73
C HIS A 23 6.57 9.44 13.20
N ALA A 24 5.57 10.27 13.45
CA ALA A 24 5.12 10.62 14.80
C ALA A 24 4.13 9.59 15.40
N ALA A 25 3.55 8.73 14.57
CA ALA A 25 2.52 7.78 14.99
C ALA A 25 3.05 6.73 15.96
N ARG A 26 2.17 6.18 16.79
CA ARG A 26 2.43 5.01 17.63
C ARG A 26 1.54 3.85 17.23
N GLY A 27 1.89 2.64 17.66
CA GLY A 27 1.22 1.42 17.24
C GLY A 27 1.45 1.14 15.75
N VAL A 28 2.67 1.36 15.25
CA VAL A 28 2.97 1.23 13.82
C VAL A 28 4.32 0.61 13.55
N LEU A 29 4.36 -0.25 12.53
CA LEU A 29 5.56 -0.70 11.85
C LEU A 29 5.62 -0.03 10.48
N LEU A 30 6.66 0.76 10.24
CA LEU A 30 6.95 1.39 8.95
C LEU A 30 8.03 0.60 8.21
N VAL A 31 7.86 0.40 6.91
CA VAL A 31 8.95 0.00 6.01
C VAL A 31 9.21 1.17 5.07
N VAL A 32 10.43 1.68 5.13
CA VAL A 32 10.88 2.88 4.43
C VAL A 32 12.08 2.58 3.55
N ARG A 33 12.33 3.45 2.58
CA ARG A 33 13.59 3.43 1.84
C ARG A 33 14.12 4.85 1.62
N ASN A 34 15.42 4.96 1.43
CA ASN A 34 16.00 6.21 0.92
C ASN A 34 15.56 6.39 -0.54
N PRO A 35 15.26 7.64 -0.96
CA PRO A 35 14.89 7.91 -2.34
C PRO A 35 15.95 7.38 -3.30
N PRO A 36 15.60 6.50 -4.26
CA PRO A 36 16.59 5.90 -5.14
C PRO A 36 17.15 6.96 -6.11
N PRO A 37 18.45 6.88 -6.47
CA PRO A 37 18.98 7.66 -7.57
C PRO A 37 18.30 7.29 -8.88
N ALA A 38 18.32 8.19 -9.87
CA ALA A 38 17.85 7.85 -11.21
C ALA A 38 18.71 6.71 -11.77
N PRO A 39 18.12 5.58 -12.14
CA PRO A 39 18.86 4.53 -12.82
C PRO A 39 19.29 5.03 -14.21
N PRO A 40 20.37 4.48 -14.79
CA PRO A 40 20.76 4.80 -16.15
C PRO A 40 19.62 4.47 -17.11
N PRO A 41 19.40 5.30 -18.15
CA PRO A 41 18.34 5.05 -19.11
C PRO A 41 18.62 3.74 -19.89
N VAL A 42 17.59 2.90 -19.98
CA VAL A 42 17.66 1.64 -20.75
C VAL A 42 16.77 1.78 -21.97
N LYS A 43 17.32 1.53 -23.15
CA LYS A 43 16.57 1.60 -24.43
C LYS A 43 15.38 0.65 -24.40
N GLY A 44 14.19 1.17 -24.71
CA GLY A 44 12.95 0.39 -24.75
C GLY A 44 12.28 0.15 -23.37
N GLN A 45 12.83 0.70 -22.30
CA GLN A 45 12.20 0.68 -20.97
C GLN A 45 11.66 2.07 -20.59
N PRO A 46 10.63 2.14 -19.74
CA PRO A 46 10.17 3.40 -19.19
C PRO A 46 11.30 4.13 -18.46
N ALA A 47 11.36 5.45 -18.62
CA ALA A 47 12.26 6.27 -17.83
C ALA A 47 11.86 6.20 -16.35
N LEU A 48 12.79 5.79 -15.50
CA LEU A 48 12.63 5.87 -14.05
C LEU A 48 13.08 7.23 -13.57
N VAL A 49 12.32 7.82 -12.68
CA VAL A 49 12.60 9.11 -12.08
C VAL A 49 13.35 8.89 -10.77
N ALA A 50 14.38 9.69 -10.52
CA ALA A 50 15.02 9.71 -9.22
C ALA A 50 14.00 10.10 -8.14
N GLY A 51 14.05 9.43 -7.00
CA GLY A 51 13.39 9.92 -5.80
C GLY A 51 13.96 11.30 -5.42
N ASN A 52 13.17 12.10 -4.70
CA ASN A 52 13.60 13.41 -4.26
C ASN A 52 14.19 13.35 -2.83
N PRO A 53 15.51 13.42 -2.63
CA PRO A 53 16.10 13.35 -1.29
C PRO A 53 15.64 14.47 -0.35
N ALA A 54 15.22 15.61 -0.89
CA ALA A 54 14.71 16.72 -0.08
C ALA A 54 13.35 16.41 0.58
N GLU A 55 12.65 15.40 0.08
CA GLU A 55 11.39 14.93 0.67
C GLU A 55 11.61 13.92 1.84
N GLY A 56 12.86 13.57 2.14
CA GLY A 56 13.21 12.56 3.14
C GLY A 56 12.97 11.13 2.68
N VAL A 57 12.94 10.19 3.62
CA VAL A 57 12.71 8.78 3.32
C VAL A 57 11.30 8.53 2.76
N GLU A 58 11.20 7.62 1.82
CA GLU A 58 9.94 7.17 1.24
C GLU A 58 9.31 6.09 2.13
N ILE A 59 8.05 6.26 2.51
CA ILE A 59 7.29 5.25 3.24
C ILE A 59 6.58 4.38 2.21
N LEU A 60 6.80 3.06 2.26
CA LEU A 60 6.15 2.11 1.36
C LEU A 60 4.98 1.39 2.04
N ILE A 61 5.19 0.94 3.29
CA ILE A 61 4.20 0.18 4.07
C ILE A 61 4.14 0.75 5.49
N ALA A 62 2.93 0.83 6.02
CA ALA A 62 2.66 1.01 7.45
C ALA A 62 1.67 -0.07 7.89
N VAL A 63 2.06 -0.91 8.82
CA VAL A 63 1.18 -1.89 9.50
C VAL A 63 0.80 -1.32 10.85
N TRP A 64 -0.50 -1.28 11.17
CA TRP A 64 -1.03 -0.64 12.36
C TRP A 64 -1.44 -1.64 13.45
N ASP A 65 -1.51 -1.17 14.69
CA ASP A 65 -1.90 -1.97 15.84
C ASP A 65 -3.40 -2.38 15.84
N ASP A 66 -4.23 -1.77 14.98
CA ASP A 66 -5.60 -2.21 14.72
C ASP A 66 -5.68 -3.31 13.63
N GLY A 67 -4.54 -3.76 13.11
CA GLY A 67 -4.44 -4.76 12.05
C GLY A 67 -4.63 -4.20 10.64
N SER A 68 -4.91 -2.90 10.48
CA SER A 68 -4.98 -2.28 9.16
C SER A 68 -3.58 -2.05 8.57
N VAL A 69 -3.52 -1.93 7.25
CA VAL A 69 -2.29 -1.67 6.50
C VAL A 69 -2.50 -0.46 5.59
N THR A 70 -1.59 0.49 5.65
CA THR A 70 -1.49 1.57 4.66
C THR A 70 -0.30 1.30 3.76
N ALA A 71 -0.56 1.20 2.46
CA ALA A 71 0.47 1.00 1.44
C ALA A 71 0.49 2.20 0.49
N LEU A 72 1.68 2.69 0.14
CA LEU A 72 1.83 3.94 -0.58
C LEU A 72 2.54 3.73 -1.92
N SER A 73 2.00 4.34 -2.97
CA SER A 73 2.61 4.38 -4.31
C SER A 73 2.43 5.76 -4.93
N GLY A 74 3.46 6.27 -5.57
CA GLY A 74 3.44 7.55 -6.26
C GLY A 74 2.64 7.56 -7.55
N HIS A 75 2.31 6.40 -8.11
CA HIS A 75 1.49 6.29 -9.30
C HIS A 75 0.01 6.47 -9.00
N VAL A 76 -0.74 6.97 -9.97
CA VAL A 76 -2.19 7.16 -9.89
C VAL A 76 -2.95 6.04 -10.61
N ASP A 77 -4.19 5.78 -10.21
CA ASP A 77 -5.08 4.89 -10.95
C ASP A 77 -5.80 5.66 -12.07
N LEU A 78 -5.38 5.43 -13.30
CA LEU A 78 -5.96 6.04 -14.50
C LEU A 78 -7.21 5.28 -15.01
N GLY A 79 -7.88 4.52 -14.17
CA GLY A 79 -9.01 3.66 -14.53
C GLY A 79 -8.62 2.21 -14.80
N THR A 80 -7.35 1.87 -14.62
CA THR A 80 -6.80 0.52 -14.87
C THR A 80 -7.02 -0.45 -13.72
N GLY A 81 -7.48 0.03 -12.53
CA GLY A 81 -7.69 -0.80 -11.35
C GLY A 81 -6.42 -1.11 -10.56
N ILE A 82 -5.34 -0.34 -10.76
CA ILE A 82 -4.07 -0.61 -10.06
C ILE A 82 -4.20 -0.46 -8.54
N ARG A 83 -5.15 0.34 -8.06
CA ARG A 83 -5.43 0.42 -6.61
C ARG A 83 -5.74 -0.96 -6.04
N THR A 84 -6.65 -1.68 -6.66
CA THR A 84 -7.02 -3.05 -6.25
C THR A 84 -5.88 -4.03 -6.47
N ALA A 85 -5.20 -3.97 -7.62
CA ALA A 85 -4.09 -4.88 -7.93
C ALA A 85 -2.89 -4.72 -6.97
N LEU A 86 -2.51 -3.50 -6.62
CA LEU A 86 -1.45 -3.23 -5.64
C LEU A 86 -1.88 -3.68 -4.23
N ALA A 87 -3.15 -3.47 -3.86
CA ALA A 87 -3.68 -3.96 -2.59
C ALA A 87 -3.62 -5.50 -2.51
N GLN A 88 -3.92 -6.22 -3.61
CA GLN A 88 -3.76 -7.69 -3.65
C GLN A 88 -2.31 -8.12 -3.42
N ILE A 89 -1.34 -7.44 -4.04
CA ILE A 89 0.09 -7.74 -3.87
C ILE A 89 0.51 -7.56 -2.40
N VAL A 90 0.06 -6.49 -1.76
CA VAL A 90 0.38 -6.22 -0.35
C VAL A 90 -0.33 -7.22 0.57
N ALA A 91 -1.60 -7.49 0.35
CA ALA A 91 -2.38 -8.46 1.11
C ALA A 91 -1.78 -9.88 1.02
N GLU A 92 -1.33 -10.27 -0.18
CA GLU A 92 -0.66 -11.55 -0.42
C GLU A 92 0.60 -11.69 0.43
N GLU A 93 1.51 -10.74 0.35
CA GLU A 93 2.80 -10.84 1.05
C GLU A 93 2.67 -10.74 2.56
N LEU A 94 1.68 -9.98 3.07
CA LEU A 94 1.43 -9.83 4.51
C LEU A 94 0.53 -10.91 5.11
N ASP A 95 -0.09 -11.77 4.31
CA ASP A 95 -1.13 -12.71 4.78
C ASP A 95 -2.28 -12.02 5.53
N VAL A 96 -2.73 -10.85 5.02
CA VAL A 96 -3.87 -10.12 5.60
C VAL A 96 -5.06 -10.11 4.63
N PRO A 97 -6.29 -9.97 5.13
CA PRO A 97 -7.46 -9.77 4.27
C PRO A 97 -7.29 -8.53 3.38
N LEU A 98 -7.71 -8.62 2.12
CA LEU A 98 -7.64 -7.51 1.17
C LEU A 98 -8.33 -6.24 1.72
N ALA A 99 -9.43 -6.41 2.44
CA ALA A 99 -10.18 -5.32 3.06
C ALA A 99 -9.40 -4.53 4.13
N GLN A 100 -8.31 -5.09 4.67
CA GLN A 100 -7.45 -4.40 5.63
C GLN A 100 -6.39 -3.53 4.96
N VAL A 101 -6.21 -3.62 3.63
CA VAL A 101 -5.19 -2.86 2.89
C VAL A 101 -5.80 -1.60 2.30
N ASN A 102 -5.33 -0.45 2.77
CA ASN A 102 -5.63 0.86 2.21
C ASN A 102 -4.47 1.34 1.32
N MET A 103 -4.74 1.51 0.02
CA MET A 103 -3.77 2.03 -0.94
C MET A 103 -3.86 3.56 -1.05
N VAL A 104 -2.79 4.25 -0.72
CA VAL A 104 -2.59 5.68 -1.01
C VAL A 104 -1.84 5.81 -2.33
N LEU A 105 -2.48 6.40 -3.33
CA LEU A 105 -1.95 6.53 -4.69
C LEU A 105 -1.80 8.00 -5.08
N GLY A 106 -0.61 8.37 -5.60
CA GLY A 106 -0.36 9.67 -6.21
C GLY A 106 -0.54 10.87 -5.28
N ASP A 107 -0.46 10.66 -3.98
CA ASP A 107 -0.59 11.71 -2.98
C ASP A 107 0.77 12.37 -2.75
N THR A 108 0.91 13.63 -3.14
CA THR A 108 2.18 14.36 -3.09
C THR A 108 2.66 14.68 -1.68
N THR A 109 1.81 14.55 -0.66
CA THR A 109 2.19 14.79 0.74
C THR A 109 2.67 13.53 1.46
N ARG A 110 2.30 12.34 0.96
CA ARG A 110 2.53 11.05 1.62
C ARG A 110 3.28 10.06 0.76
N ALA A 111 2.85 9.89 -0.49
CA ALA A 111 3.37 8.85 -1.38
C ALA A 111 4.79 9.15 -1.87
N PRO A 112 5.59 8.13 -2.22
CA PRO A 112 6.90 8.33 -2.82
C PRO A 112 6.80 9.00 -4.20
N ASN A 113 7.81 9.77 -4.59
CA ASN A 113 7.89 10.29 -5.95
C ASN A 113 8.45 9.19 -6.89
N GLN A 114 7.57 8.57 -7.64
CA GLN A 114 7.90 7.52 -8.60
C GLN A 114 7.78 7.97 -10.06
N GLY A 115 7.60 9.29 -10.26
CA GLY A 115 7.44 9.89 -11.59
C GLY A 115 6.05 9.67 -12.20
N ALA A 116 5.97 9.83 -13.51
CA ALA A 116 4.72 9.75 -14.24
C ALA A 116 4.16 8.32 -14.30
N THR A 117 2.84 8.19 -14.20
CA THR A 117 2.13 6.91 -14.42
C THR A 117 2.03 6.64 -15.92
N ILE A 118 3.07 5.99 -16.49
CA ILE A 118 3.21 5.73 -17.93
C ILE A 118 3.75 4.32 -18.18
N ALA A 119 3.73 3.89 -19.44
CA ALA A 119 4.44 2.73 -19.96
C ALA A 119 4.18 1.41 -19.20
N SER A 120 3.02 1.26 -18.59
CA SER A 120 2.64 0.09 -17.77
C SER A 120 3.63 -0.21 -16.63
N ALA A 121 4.35 0.81 -16.14
CA ALA A 121 5.41 0.66 -15.16
C ALA A 121 4.90 0.38 -13.73
N SER A 122 3.65 0.71 -13.41
CA SER A 122 3.11 0.60 -12.05
C SER A 122 3.25 -0.80 -11.45
N ILE A 123 2.88 -1.84 -12.19
CA ILE A 123 3.01 -3.24 -11.71
C ILE A 123 4.41 -3.79 -12.00
N GLN A 124 4.93 -3.58 -13.21
CA GLN A 124 6.18 -4.20 -13.63
C GLN A 124 7.41 -3.72 -12.86
N ILE A 125 7.41 -2.45 -12.43
CA ILE A 125 8.57 -1.79 -11.82
C ILE A 125 8.25 -1.35 -10.40
N HIS A 126 7.23 -0.51 -10.23
CA HIS A 126 6.98 0.18 -8.95
C HIS A 126 6.26 -0.69 -7.91
N ALA A 127 5.62 -1.78 -8.31
CA ALA A 127 5.10 -2.76 -7.37
C ALA A 127 6.19 -3.63 -6.72
N LYS A 128 7.38 -3.77 -7.34
CA LYS A 128 8.46 -4.61 -6.79
C LYS A 128 8.91 -4.16 -5.40
N PRO A 129 9.37 -2.89 -5.19
CA PRO A 129 9.77 -2.44 -3.87
C PRO A 129 8.61 -2.47 -2.86
N LEU A 130 7.38 -2.21 -3.29
CA LEU A 130 6.19 -2.32 -2.45
C LEU A 130 5.97 -3.76 -1.97
N ARG A 131 6.09 -4.72 -2.88
CA ARG A 131 6.01 -6.15 -2.58
C ARG A 131 7.09 -6.60 -1.61
N THR A 132 8.33 -6.19 -1.86
CA THR A 132 9.48 -6.49 -0.99
C THR A 132 9.28 -5.91 0.41
N ALA A 133 8.76 -4.68 0.51
CA ALA A 133 8.45 -4.03 1.78
C ALA A 133 7.38 -4.79 2.58
N ALA A 134 6.33 -5.28 1.91
CA ALA A 134 5.28 -6.09 2.54
C ALA A 134 5.84 -7.42 3.06
N ALA A 135 6.67 -8.10 2.27
CA ALA A 135 7.37 -9.33 2.68
C ALA A 135 8.28 -9.08 3.88
N GLN A 136 9.04 -7.99 3.88
CA GLN A 136 9.94 -7.63 4.98
C GLN A 136 9.16 -7.34 6.28
N ALA A 137 8.05 -6.60 6.18
CA ALA A 137 7.16 -6.37 7.32
C ALA A 137 6.64 -7.69 7.90
N ARG A 138 6.20 -8.62 7.03
CA ARG A 138 5.75 -9.95 7.45
C ARG A 138 6.87 -10.73 8.16
N HIS A 139 8.07 -10.78 7.60
CA HIS A 139 9.19 -11.49 8.22
C HIS A 139 9.50 -10.95 9.62
N TRP A 140 9.52 -9.63 9.77
CA TRP A 140 9.76 -9.01 11.07
C TRP A 140 8.64 -9.35 12.07
N LEU A 141 7.37 -9.26 11.67
CA LEU A 141 6.22 -9.58 12.51
C LEU A 141 6.22 -11.05 12.95
N VAL A 142 6.55 -11.96 12.03
CA VAL A 142 6.66 -13.40 12.37
C VAL A 142 7.81 -13.66 13.32
N ALA A 143 8.95 -12.98 13.17
CA ALA A 143 10.07 -13.09 14.11
C ALA A 143 9.68 -12.59 15.51
N GLN A 144 8.98 -11.46 15.62
CA GLN A 144 8.47 -10.96 16.89
C GLN A 144 7.45 -11.92 17.53
N ALA A 145 6.61 -12.56 16.70
CA ALA A 145 5.69 -13.58 17.17
C ALA A 145 6.41 -14.83 17.68
N ALA A 146 7.48 -15.25 17.01
CA ALA A 146 8.32 -16.39 17.43
C ALA A 146 8.90 -16.18 18.83
N GLU A 147 9.47 -14.99 19.07
CA GLU A 147 9.98 -14.60 20.38
C GLU A 147 8.86 -14.61 21.44
N ARG A 148 7.72 -14.01 21.14
CA ARG A 148 6.60 -13.91 22.09
C ARG A 148 5.94 -15.24 22.41
N LEU A 149 5.87 -16.15 21.43
CA LEU A 149 5.29 -17.49 21.59
C LEU A 149 6.32 -18.54 22.07
N GLY A 150 7.63 -18.19 22.08
CA GLY A 150 8.70 -19.10 22.52
C GLY A 150 8.85 -20.31 21.61
N VAL A 151 8.73 -20.14 20.29
CA VAL A 151 8.86 -21.20 19.28
C VAL A 151 9.70 -20.71 18.09
N PRO A 152 10.35 -21.59 17.33
CA PRO A 152 11.07 -21.20 16.13
C PRO A 152 10.10 -20.73 15.03
N VAL A 153 10.59 -19.86 14.14
CA VAL A 153 9.79 -19.27 13.03
C VAL A 153 9.16 -20.35 12.14
N GLU A 154 9.87 -21.45 11.91
CA GLU A 154 9.43 -22.57 11.07
C GLU A 154 8.20 -23.31 11.64
N ALA A 155 7.95 -23.16 12.94
CA ALA A 155 6.76 -23.72 13.61
C ALA A 155 5.52 -22.83 13.50
N LEU A 156 5.66 -21.66 12.84
CA LEU A 156 4.60 -20.66 12.73
C LEU A 156 3.98 -20.63 11.32
N GLN A 157 2.70 -20.31 11.30
CA GLN A 157 1.98 -19.94 10.06
C GLN A 157 1.20 -18.66 10.30
N VAL A 158 0.93 -17.91 9.23
CA VAL A 158 0.13 -16.69 9.31
C VAL A 158 -1.20 -16.92 8.60
N ARG A 159 -2.28 -16.47 9.21
CA ARG A 159 -3.62 -16.43 8.61
C ARG A 159 -4.31 -15.13 8.99
N ALA A 160 -4.73 -14.36 8.01
CA ALA A 160 -5.48 -13.11 8.19
C ALA A 160 -4.84 -12.14 9.21
N GLY A 161 -3.51 -11.97 9.17
CA GLY A 161 -2.77 -11.10 10.08
C GLY A 161 -2.60 -11.66 11.51
N VAL A 162 -2.88 -12.94 11.71
CA VAL A 162 -2.66 -13.65 12.97
C VAL A 162 -1.58 -14.70 12.78
N VAL A 163 -0.53 -14.62 13.57
CA VAL A 163 0.53 -15.62 13.62
C VAL A 163 0.15 -16.69 14.63
N GLN A 164 0.16 -17.94 14.22
CA GLN A 164 -0.21 -19.07 15.07
C GLN A 164 0.79 -20.22 14.96
N VAL A 165 0.93 -20.98 16.05
CA VAL A 165 1.75 -22.19 16.07
C VAL A 165 1.04 -23.27 15.24
N THR A 166 1.73 -23.82 14.23
CA THR A 166 1.13 -24.79 13.29
C THR A 166 0.58 -26.03 13.99
N ALA A 167 1.28 -26.53 15.01
CA ALA A 167 0.89 -27.72 15.79
C ALA A 167 -0.19 -27.43 16.84
N ASP A 168 -0.33 -26.16 17.26
CA ASP A 168 -1.31 -25.73 18.26
C ASP A 168 -1.84 -24.32 17.94
N PRO A 169 -2.87 -24.20 17.09
CA PRO A 169 -3.43 -22.92 16.68
C PRO A 169 -4.04 -22.07 17.81
N SER A 170 -4.26 -22.62 18.99
CA SER A 170 -4.70 -21.83 20.15
C SER A 170 -3.61 -20.89 20.66
N ARG A 171 -2.35 -21.22 20.42
CA ARG A 171 -1.18 -20.37 20.68
C ARG A 171 -0.97 -19.44 19.48
N GLN A 172 -1.49 -18.24 19.59
CA GLN A 172 -1.48 -17.28 18.49
C GLN A 172 -1.31 -15.84 18.98
N VAL A 173 -0.89 -14.96 18.09
CA VAL A 173 -0.79 -13.52 18.31
C VAL A 173 -1.09 -12.74 17.04
N ALA A 174 -1.96 -11.74 17.12
CA ALA A 174 -2.25 -10.87 16.00
C ALA A 174 -1.11 -9.85 15.76
N TYR A 175 -0.90 -9.42 14.54
CA TYR A 175 0.06 -8.37 14.18
C TYR A 175 -0.13 -7.10 15.02
N GLY A 176 -1.37 -6.66 15.19
CA GLY A 176 -1.67 -5.48 15.99
C GLY A 176 -1.21 -5.60 17.45
N ALA A 177 -1.34 -6.80 18.04
CA ALA A 177 -0.91 -7.03 19.42
C ALA A 177 0.63 -7.01 19.58
N LEU A 178 1.39 -7.23 18.50
CA LEU A 178 2.85 -7.10 18.47
C LEU A 178 3.28 -5.63 18.40
N LEU A 179 2.42 -4.77 17.85
CA LEU A 179 2.71 -3.37 17.58
C LEU A 179 2.16 -2.40 18.65
N ALA A 180 1.36 -2.89 19.58
CA ALA A 180 0.63 -2.07 20.55
C ALA A 180 1.49 -0.99 21.21
N GLY A 181 1.20 0.29 20.89
CA GLY A 181 1.89 1.47 21.43
C GLY A 181 3.34 1.68 20.97
N ALA A 182 3.93 0.73 20.21
CA ALA A 182 5.29 0.84 19.69
C ALA A 182 5.35 1.69 18.41
N HIS A 183 6.54 2.18 18.09
CA HIS A 183 6.88 2.70 16.77
C HIS A 183 8.14 1.99 16.30
N THR A 184 8.04 1.30 15.19
CA THR A 184 9.18 0.60 14.59
C THR A 184 9.34 1.04 13.14
N THR A 185 10.59 1.31 12.74
CA THR A 185 10.91 1.65 11.35
C THR A 185 11.98 0.68 10.84
N LEU A 186 11.72 0.06 9.70
CA LEU A 186 12.64 -0.81 8.99
C LEU A 186 13.08 -0.13 7.70
N GLU A 187 14.37 -0.11 7.42
CA GLU A 187 14.87 0.25 6.10
C GLU A 187 14.70 -0.93 5.14
N LEU A 188 14.25 -0.66 3.91
CA LEU A 188 13.99 -1.68 2.90
C LEU A 188 15.26 -2.44 2.54
N VAL A 189 15.19 -3.76 2.61
CA VAL A 189 16.24 -4.69 2.18
C VAL A 189 15.80 -5.36 0.87
N ASP A 190 16.39 -4.96 -0.24
CA ASP A 190 16.01 -5.44 -1.59
C ASP A 190 16.13 -6.96 -1.75
N ALA A 191 17.04 -7.62 -1.00
CA ALA A 191 17.23 -9.07 -1.02
C ALA A 191 16.19 -9.84 -0.21
N THR A 192 15.16 -9.18 0.36
CA THR A 192 14.10 -9.84 1.11
C THR A 192 13.36 -10.85 0.24
N THR A 193 13.26 -12.08 0.71
CA THR A 193 12.54 -13.16 0.01
C THR A 193 11.04 -12.88 0.03
N THR A 194 10.41 -12.91 -1.15
CA THR A 194 8.97 -12.82 -1.34
C THR A 194 8.36 -14.20 -1.56
N LYS A 195 7.04 -14.34 -1.41
CA LYS A 195 6.33 -15.60 -1.67
C LYS A 195 6.55 -16.11 -3.08
N ALA A 196 6.61 -17.43 -3.25
CA ALA A 196 6.60 -18.05 -4.57
C ALA A 196 5.19 -17.95 -5.19
N ALA A 197 5.10 -17.89 -6.51
CA ALA A 197 3.82 -17.80 -7.20
C ALA A 197 2.89 -19.00 -6.93
N ALA A 198 3.47 -20.16 -6.61
CA ALA A 198 2.70 -21.36 -6.24
C ALA A 198 1.96 -21.22 -4.89
N ASP A 199 2.41 -20.30 -4.04
CA ASP A 199 1.85 -20.08 -2.70
C ASP A 199 0.83 -18.93 -2.67
N TYR A 200 0.50 -18.34 -3.84
CA TYR A 200 -0.45 -17.23 -3.91
C TYR A 200 -1.88 -17.67 -3.63
N THR A 201 -2.55 -16.91 -2.78
CA THR A 201 -3.95 -17.13 -2.40
C THR A 201 -4.85 -15.93 -2.73
N VAL A 202 -4.28 -14.75 -2.90
CA VAL A 202 -4.98 -13.49 -3.18
C VAL A 202 -4.65 -13.00 -4.59
N VAL A 203 -3.37 -12.99 -4.97
CA VAL A 203 -2.94 -12.62 -6.34
C VAL A 203 -3.36 -13.71 -7.30
N GLY A 204 -3.94 -13.30 -8.44
CA GLY A 204 -4.51 -14.23 -9.42
C GLY A 204 -5.99 -14.57 -9.18
N GLN A 205 -6.55 -14.17 -8.04
CA GLN A 205 -7.99 -14.31 -7.80
C GLN A 205 -8.75 -13.11 -8.36
N SER A 206 -9.97 -13.38 -8.87
CA SER A 206 -10.87 -12.32 -9.29
C SER A 206 -11.48 -11.65 -8.06
N VAL A 207 -11.17 -10.37 -7.88
CA VAL A 207 -11.74 -9.56 -6.80
C VAL A 207 -12.45 -8.32 -7.37
N PRO A 208 -13.55 -7.86 -6.76
CA PRO A 208 -14.20 -6.62 -7.16
C PRO A 208 -13.24 -5.43 -7.00
N ARG A 209 -13.22 -4.55 -8.00
CA ARG A 209 -12.47 -3.30 -7.90
C ARG A 209 -13.06 -2.42 -6.80
N VAL A 210 -12.21 -1.92 -5.92
CA VAL A 210 -12.62 -1.14 -4.74
C VAL A 210 -13.25 0.22 -5.09
N ASP A 211 -13.00 0.76 -6.30
CA ASP A 211 -13.47 2.06 -6.75
C ASP A 211 -14.82 2.00 -7.50
N ILE A 212 -15.27 0.83 -7.94
CA ILE A 212 -16.49 0.69 -8.74
C ILE A 212 -17.77 1.04 -7.98
N PRO A 213 -17.99 0.61 -6.72
CA PRO A 213 -19.22 0.96 -6.01
C PRO A 213 -19.47 2.46 -5.95
N ALA A 214 -18.49 3.25 -5.51
CA ALA A 214 -18.62 4.70 -5.44
C ALA A 214 -18.79 5.38 -6.81
N LYS A 215 -18.23 4.80 -7.87
CA LYS A 215 -18.44 5.30 -9.26
C LYS A 215 -19.85 5.03 -9.75
N VAL A 216 -20.39 3.85 -9.49
CA VAL A 216 -21.72 3.45 -9.95
C VAL A 216 -22.82 4.18 -9.18
N SER A 217 -22.64 4.40 -7.87
CA SER A 217 -23.60 5.16 -7.04
C SER A 217 -23.52 6.68 -7.25
N GLY A 218 -22.45 7.18 -7.92
CA GLY A 218 -22.22 8.62 -8.05
C GLY A 218 -21.63 9.28 -6.80
N GLU A 219 -21.18 8.50 -5.82
CA GLU A 219 -20.54 9.01 -4.60
C GLU A 219 -19.10 9.46 -4.83
N LEU A 220 -18.46 8.95 -5.90
CA LEU A 220 -17.09 9.34 -6.22
C LEU A 220 -17.06 10.76 -6.74
N VAL A 221 -16.38 11.65 -6.04
CA VAL A 221 -16.15 13.03 -6.45
C VAL A 221 -14.90 13.10 -7.33
N PHE A 222 -15.07 13.38 -8.62
CA PHE A 222 -13.97 13.67 -9.53
C PHE A 222 -13.52 15.14 -9.41
N VAL A 223 -12.32 15.46 -9.91
CA VAL A 223 -11.79 16.84 -9.88
C VAL A 223 -12.78 17.85 -10.52
N HIS A 224 -13.48 17.45 -11.59
CA HIS A 224 -14.48 18.29 -12.23
C HIS A 224 -15.73 18.54 -11.38
N ASP A 225 -16.00 17.69 -10.40
CA ASP A 225 -17.16 17.79 -9.51
C ASP A 225 -16.87 18.60 -8.25
N MET A 226 -15.57 18.85 -7.99
CA MET A 226 -15.16 19.58 -6.79
C MET A 226 -15.73 21.01 -6.78
N ARG A 227 -16.17 21.43 -5.60
CA ARG A 227 -16.66 22.80 -5.35
C ARG A 227 -16.01 23.31 -4.07
N VAL A 228 -15.30 24.42 -4.18
CA VAL A 228 -14.70 25.10 -3.03
C VAL A 228 -15.25 26.52 -2.91
N PRO A 229 -15.41 27.07 -1.70
CA PRO A 229 -15.87 28.44 -1.53
C PRO A 229 -14.97 29.43 -2.30
N GLY A 230 -15.59 30.33 -3.07
CA GLY A 230 -14.86 31.31 -3.88
C GLY A 230 -14.17 30.76 -5.12
N MET A 231 -14.46 29.51 -5.55
CA MET A 231 -13.88 28.91 -6.75
C MET A 231 -14.19 29.74 -7.99
N LEU A 232 -13.15 30.02 -8.77
CA LEU A 232 -13.27 30.66 -10.08
C LEU A 232 -13.23 29.61 -11.19
N HIS A 233 -13.99 29.85 -12.25
CA HIS A 233 -14.01 29.00 -13.44
C HIS A 233 -13.18 29.63 -14.55
N GLY A 234 -12.04 28.98 -14.90
CA GLY A 234 -11.22 29.38 -16.03
C GLY A 234 -11.72 28.77 -17.34
N ARG A 235 -11.68 29.52 -18.43
CA ARG A 235 -11.96 29.05 -19.78
C ARG A 235 -10.87 29.52 -20.75
N VAL A 236 -10.40 28.61 -21.56
CA VAL A 236 -9.44 28.95 -22.62
C VAL A 236 -10.19 29.58 -23.79
N ALA A 237 -9.79 30.80 -24.17
CA ALA A 237 -10.26 31.47 -25.38
C ALA A 237 -9.11 31.55 -26.38
N VAL A 238 -9.35 31.10 -27.61
CA VAL A 238 -8.34 31.12 -28.68
C VAL A 238 -8.64 32.28 -29.61
N SER A 239 -7.71 33.25 -29.72
CA SER A 239 -7.96 34.49 -30.42
C SER A 239 -7.85 34.40 -31.97
N TYR A 240 -6.92 33.62 -32.49
CA TYR A 240 -6.62 33.62 -33.93
C TYR A 240 -7.60 32.80 -34.78
N THR A 241 -8.37 31.89 -34.19
CA THR A 241 -9.32 31.03 -34.88
C THR A 241 -10.79 31.37 -34.59
N HIS A 242 -11.10 32.01 -33.46
CA HIS A 242 -12.45 32.16 -32.93
C HIS A 242 -12.82 33.58 -32.53
N LEU A 243 -11.86 34.51 -32.48
CA LEU A 243 -12.08 35.91 -32.18
C LEU A 243 -11.67 36.73 -33.41
N ARG A 244 -12.61 36.89 -34.32
CA ARG A 244 -12.56 37.92 -35.36
C ARG A 244 -13.55 39.00 -35.02
#